data_fc4c147bbc054ecf8e6e7724fce4c1cc
#
_entry.id   fc4c147bbc054ecf8e6e7724fce4c1cc
#
_cell.length_a   1.000
_cell.length_b   1.000
_cell.length_c   1.000
_cell.angle_alpha   90.00
_cell.angle_beta   90.00
_cell.angle_gamma   90.00
#
_symmetry.space_group_name_H-M   'P 1'
#
loop_
_entity.id
_entity.type
_entity.pdbx_description
1 polymer ?
#
loop_
_entity_poly.entity_id
_entity_poly.type
_entity_poly.pdbx_seq_one_letter_code
_entity_poly.pdbx_strand_id
1 'polypeptide(L)'
;NLSRRQIDRLIIIYKEKGKSGFVHGNRGHIPPKALDKSISNNIILLYRNKYYDCNFNHFKDLLKERENIDVSYNFIYSTLTKNGIYSPKIRKKTRRNLKRIELLSRKENKYKTKKDIEIMISHQLKIEDAHPRQEKPKYFGEIIEMDGSFHNWFGNTKCCLHLAIDLCSGNVVGGFFDTQETLKGYYTVYKQILENYGIPVCFKTDNRTVFNYESLSKENRTSDKDVLTQFGYACKILGTDLKTTSVSQAKGTIERANGTFQGRLVQELRLDGITNINDANDYLIKVFIPNFNKRFALNYKKLPNAFETSPNKNKINYTLAVLSTRKIDNGNSIKFKNKYYQPIDSNSNLKCFIKGTECLVIEAFDGSLLVTIDDEIYALKELKSHKYISPELDNVPNNISKQKRIYIPPMSHPWKANSFKNQFKKAHTNHVYA
;
A
#
# COMPACT_ATOMS: atom_id res chain seq x y z
N ASN A 1 -29.70 -50.54 1.00
CA ASN A 1 -29.92 -51.98 1.02
C ASN A 1 -29.05 -52.60 2.11
N LEU A 2 -29.67 -53.27 3.10
CA LEU A 2 -28.98 -53.99 4.15
C LEU A 2 -28.81 -55.46 3.71
N SER A 3 -27.67 -56.09 4.04
CA SER A 3 -27.48 -57.50 3.82
C SER A 3 -28.36 -58.31 4.79
N ARG A 4 -28.76 -59.57 4.40
CA ARG A 4 -29.52 -60.46 5.25
C ARG A 4 -28.93 -60.60 6.65
N ARG A 5 -27.63 -60.77 6.72
CA ARG A 5 -26.84 -60.89 7.97
C ARG A 5 -26.92 -59.62 8.85
N GLN A 6 -27.04 -58.45 8.26
CA GLN A 6 -27.25 -57.18 9.00
C GLN A 6 -28.66 -57.11 9.57
N ILE A 7 -29.66 -57.53 8.78
CA ILE A 7 -31.04 -57.58 9.24
C ILE A 7 -31.21 -58.55 10.41
N ASP A 8 -30.63 -59.72 10.33
CA ASP A 8 -30.70 -60.74 11.40
C ASP A 8 -30.06 -60.20 12.70
N ARG A 9 -28.91 -59.51 12.61
CA ARG A 9 -28.32 -58.81 13.76
C ARG A 9 -29.20 -57.73 14.35
N LEU A 10 -29.84 -56.93 13.52
CA LEU A 10 -30.77 -55.88 13.99
C LEU A 10 -31.99 -56.49 14.67
N ILE A 11 -32.50 -57.63 14.20
CA ILE A 11 -33.61 -58.33 14.83
C ILE A 11 -33.24 -58.87 16.21
N ILE A 12 -32.03 -59.42 16.35
CA ILE A 12 -31.50 -59.91 17.64
C ILE A 12 -31.40 -58.70 18.62
N ILE A 13 -30.76 -57.62 18.19
CA ILE A 13 -30.65 -56.39 19.00
C ILE A 13 -32.03 -55.83 19.42
N TYR A 14 -33.00 -55.88 18.52
CA TYR A 14 -34.35 -55.45 18.82
C TYR A 14 -35.04 -56.34 19.83
N LYS A 15 -34.88 -57.64 19.72
CA LYS A 15 -35.45 -58.60 20.68
C LYS A 15 -34.86 -58.47 22.08
N GLU A 16 -33.53 -58.19 22.16
CA GLU A 16 -32.85 -58.06 23.46
C GLU A 16 -33.00 -56.67 24.11
N LYS A 17 -32.94 -55.61 23.32
CA LYS A 17 -32.84 -54.21 23.85
C LYS A 17 -33.96 -53.31 23.37
N GLY A 18 -34.91 -53.81 22.57
CA GLY A 18 -35.97 -52.98 22.00
C GLY A 18 -35.44 -51.82 21.16
N LYS A 19 -36.20 -50.74 21.09
CA LYS A 19 -35.81 -49.53 20.35
C LYS A 19 -34.53 -48.87 20.87
N SER A 20 -34.17 -49.11 22.13
CA SER A 20 -32.93 -48.55 22.73
C SER A 20 -31.67 -49.15 22.14
N GLY A 21 -31.71 -50.38 21.61
CA GLY A 21 -30.62 -51.02 20.97
C GLY A 21 -30.11 -50.37 19.65
N PHE A 22 -30.95 -49.51 19.06
CA PHE A 22 -30.60 -48.74 17.86
C PHE A 22 -30.02 -47.36 18.15
N VAL A 23 -29.95 -47.00 19.43
CA VAL A 23 -29.27 -45.77 19.81
C VAL A 23 -27.75 -45.92 19.65
N HIS A 24 -27.17 -45.11 18.79
CA HIS A 24 -25.73 -45.14 18.56
C HIS A 24 -24.99 -44.97 19.88
N GLY A 25 -24.03 -45.86 20.18
CA GLY A 25 -23.31 -45.88 21.46
C GLY A 25 -22.56 -44.57 21.80
N ASN A 26 -22.23 -43.79 20.81
CA ASN A 26 -21.59 -42.46 20.99
C ASN A 26 -22.61 -41.32 21.17
N ARG A 27 -23.93 -41.61 21.25
CA ARG A 27 -24.92 -40.57 21.48
C ARG A 27 -24.77 -40.00 22.91
N GLY A 28 -24.44 -38.72 22.97
CA GLY A 28 -24.16 -38.02 24.24
C GLY A 28 -22.73 -38.17 24.78
N HIS A 29 -21.87 -38.92 24.10
CA HIS A 29 -20.47 -39.01 24.47
C HIS A 29 -19.76 -37.68 24.18
N ILE A 30 -19.16 -37.10 25.22
CA ILE A 30 -18.32 -35.90 25.09
C ILE A 30 -16.90 -36.35 24.78
N PRO A 31 -16.32 -35.99 23.62
CA PRO A 31 -14.94 -36.37 23.31
C PRO A 31 -13.97 -35.87 24.39
N PRO A 32 -12.90 -36.61 24.74
CA PRO A 32 -11.94 -36.21 25.77
C PRO A 32 -11.25 -34.84 25.49
N LYS A 33 -11.22 -34.44 24.23
CA LYS A 33 -10.69 -33.13 23.77
C LYS A 33 -11.78 -32.06 23.57
N ALA A 34 -13.01 -32.30 24.05
CA ALA A 34 -14.05 -31.29 23.96
C ALA A 34 -13.70 -30.09 24.82
N LEU A 35 -13.70 -28.90 24.22
CA LEU A 35 -13.48 -27.66 24.96
C LEU A 35 -14.70 -27.35 25.81
N ASP A 36 -14.46 -26.79 26.99
CA ASP A 36 -15.51 -26.38 27.92
C ASP A 36 -16.50 -25.38 27.26
N LYS A 37 -17.77 -25.49 27.64
CA LYS A 37 -18.81 -24.54 27.22
C LYS A 37 -18.51 -23.10 27.63
N SER A 38 -17.79 -22.89 28.73
CA SER A 38 -17.31 -21.58 29.18
C SER A 38 -16.47 -20.89 28.12
N ILE A 39 -15.55 -21.64 27.47
CA ILE A 39 -14.69 -21.12 26.39
C ILE A 39 -15.54 -20.71 25.17
N SER A 40 -16.55 -21.50 24.82
CA SER A 40 -17.46 -21.16 23.72
C SER A 40 -18.22 -19.86 23.98
N ASN A 41 -18.72 -19.68 25.20
CA ASN A 41 -19.44 -18.48 25.59
C ASN A 41 -18.52 -17.25 25.62
N ASN A 42 -17.32 -17.42 26.13
CA ASN A 42 -16.31 -16.34 26.14
C ASN A 42 -15.95 -15.89 24.70
N ILE A 43 -15.75 -16.84 23.79
CA ILE A 43 -15.46 -16.54 22.37
C ILE A 43 -16.62 -15.75 21.72
N ILE A 44 -17.88 -16.09 22.01
CA ILE A 44 -19.04 -15.38 21.51
C ILE A 44 -19.07 -13.94 22.04
N LEU A 45 -18.85 -13.76 23.35
CA LEU A 45 -18.83 -12.45 24.00
C LEU A 45 -17.69 -11.58 23.46
N LEU A 46 -16.47 -12.12 23.39
CA LEU A 46 -15.33 -11.43 22.82
C LEU A 46 -15.57 -11.00 21.38
N TYR A 47 -16.14 -11.89 20.57
CA TYR A 47 -16.42 -11.54 19.19
C TYR A 47 -17.48 -10.45 19.06
N ARG A 48 -18.57 -10.52 19.81
CA ARG A 48 -19.63 -9.51 19.76
C ARG A 48 -19.21 -8.13 20.25
N ASN A 49 -18.42 -8.09 21.33
CA ASN A 49 -18.09 -6.84 22.01
C ASN A 49 -16.80 -6.18 21.48
N LYS A 50 -15.78 -6.97 21.14
CA LYS A 50 -14.44 -6.45 20.83
C LYS A 50 -14.00 -6.70 19.40
N TYR A 51 -14.32 -7.88 18.84
CA TYR A 51 -13.77 -8.35 17.56
C TYR A 51 -14.81 -8.54 16.46
N TYR A 52 -15.93 -7.85 16.56
CA TYR A 52 -17.14 -8.02 15.71
C TYR A 52 -16.89 -7.81 14.20
N ASP A 53 -15.88 -7.03 13.83
CA ASP A 53 -15.50 -6.68 12.47
C ASP A 53 -14.34 -7.55 11.91
N CYS A 54 -13.76 -8.43 12.75
CA CYS A 54 -12.69 -9.31 12.34
C CYS A 54 -13.21 -10.50 11.52
N ASN A 55 -12.50 -10.89 10.46
CA ASN A 55 -12.75 -12.21 9.87
C ASN A 55 -12.27 -13.33 10.81
N PHE A 56 -12.89 -14.51 10.73
CA PHE A 56 -12.65 -15.58 11.71
C PHE A 56 -11.20 -16.09 11.77
N ASN A 57 -10.42 -15.98 10.68
CA ASN A 57 -9.00 -16.31 10.73
C ASN A 57 -8.21 -15.26 11.50
N HIS A 58 -8.52 -13.98 11.28
CA HIS A 58 -7.90 -12.90 12.02
C HIS A 58 -8.29 -12.96 13.50
N PHE A 59 -9.55 -13.21 13.78
CA PHE A 59 -10.05 -13.40 15.15
C PHE A 59 -9.34 -14.55 15.87
N LYS A 60 -9.12 -15.69 15.19
CA LYS A 60 -8.33 -16.80 15.75
C LYS A 60 -6.92 -16.35 16.17
N ASP A 61 -6.28 -15.58 15.29
CA ASP A 61 -4.93 -15.08 15.55
C ASP A 61 -4.90 -14.14 16.76
N LEU A 62 -5.88 -13.21 16.83
CA LEU A 62 -6.01 -12.26 17.94
C LEU A 62 -6.40 -12.94 19.27
N LEU A 63 -7.23 -13.98 19.24
CA LEU A 63 -7.52 -14.80 20.43
C LEU A 63 -6.24 -15.40 21.02
N LYS A 64 -5.36 -15.91 20.16
CA LYS A 64 -4.08 -16.48 20.61
C LYS A 64 -3.11 -15.41 21.10
N GLU A 65 -3.00 -14.28 20.41
CA GLU A 65 -2.01 -13.23 20.66
C GLU A 65 -2.40 -12.31 21.82
N ARG A 66 -3.69 -11.97 21.94
CA ARG A 66 -4.16 -10.95 22.90
C ARG A 66 -4.95 -11.52 24.07
N GLU A 67 -5.59 -12.69 23.90
CA GLU A 67 -6.46 -13.29 24.92
C GLU A 67 -5.89 -14.61 25.46
N ASN A 68 -4.73 -15.07 24.97
CA ASN A 68 -4.12 -16.35 25.32
C ASN A 68 -5.03 -17.58 25.12
N ILE A 69 -5.99 -17.50 24.19
CA ILE A 69 -6.92 -18.58 23.86
C ILE A 69 -6.47 -19.22 22.56
N ASP A 70 -5.90 -20.44 22.63
CA ASP A 70 -5.49 -21.20 21.42
C ASP A 70 -6.56 -22.24 21.07
N VAL A 71 -7.33 -21.94 20.03
CA VAL A 71 -8.41 -22.79 19.54
C VAL A 71 -8.34 -22.97 18.01
N SER A 72 -8.90 -24.08 17.51
CA SER A 72 -8.92 -24.32 16.07
C SER A 72 -9.90 -23.38 15.34
N TYR A 73 -9.59 -23.09 14.07
CA TYR A 73 -10.50 -22.34 13.21
C TYR A 73 -11.89 -22.97 13.11
N ASN A 74 -11.95 -24.32 13.02
CA ASN A 74 -13.20 -25.05 12.90
C ASN A 74 -14.06 -24.91 14.17
N PHE A 75 -13.45 -24.83 15.34
CA PHE A 75 -14.16 -24.57 16.59
C PHE A 75 -14.77 -23.17 16.61
N ILE A 76 -14.00 -22.15 16.26
CA ILE A 76 -14.51 -20.76 16.15
C ILE A 76 -15.65 -20.69 15.13
N TYR A 77 -15.43 -21.26 13.93
CA TYR A 77 -16.42 -21.25 12.87
C TYR A 77 -17.72 -21.91 13.32
N SER A 78 -17.67 -23.11 13.90
CA SER A 78 -18.86 -23.84 14.37
C SER A 78 -19.55 -23.13 15.54
N THR A 79 -18.79 -22.56 16.47
CA THR A 79 -19.33 -21.84 17.63
C THR A 79 -20.05 -20.57 17.20
N LEU A 80 -19.44 -19.75 16.37
CA LEU A 80 -20.03 -18.48 15.93
C LEU A 80 -21.20 -18.70 14.97
N THR A 81 -21.08 -19.61 13.99
CA THR A 81 -22.16 -19.86 13.02
C THR A 81 -23.39 -20.50 13.65
N LYS A 82 -23.25 -21.39 14.65
CA LYS A 82 -24.38 -21.92 15.41
C LYS A 82 -25.15 -20.82 16.16
N ASN A 83 -24.49 -19.72 16.50
CA ASN A 83 -25.09 -18.55 17.15
C ASN A 83 -25.50 -17.45 16.15
N GLY A 84 -25.61 -17.76 14.85
CA GLY A 84 -26.04 -16.83 13.81
C GLY A 84 -25.01 -15.76 13.44
N ILE A 85 -23.77 -15.91 13.90
CA ILE A 85 -22.69 -14.95 13.63
C ILE A 85 -21.86 -15.44 12.43
N TYR A 86 -21.72 -14.58 11.42
CA TYR A 86 -20.99 -14.89 10.20
C TYR A 86 -19.77 -13.98 10.02
N SER A 87 -18.70 -14.50 9.41
CA SER A 87 -17.51 -13.73 9.11
C SER A 87 -17.80 -12.62 8.07
N PRO A 88 -17.29 -11.39 8.23
CA PRO A 88 -17.42 -10.32 7.25
C PRO A 88 -16.91 -10.70 5.86
N LYS A 89 -15.88 -11.55 5.78
CA LYS A 89 -15.37 -12.11 4.51
C LYS A 89 -15.93 -13.51 4.24
N ILE A 90 -17.21 -13.57 3.93
CA ILE A 90 -17.86 -14.83 3.55
C ILE A 90 -17.27 -15.35 2.23
N ARG A 91 -16.89 -16.65 2.17
CA ARG A 91 -16.41 -17.29 0.95
C ARG A 91 -17.41 -17.14 -0.19
N LYS A 92 -16.94 -17.01 -1.44
CA LYS A 92 -17.78 -16.88 -2.64
C LYS A 92 -18.88 -17.95 -2.70
N LYS A 93 -18.58 -19.20 -2.36
CA LYS A 93 -19.54 -20.33 -2.29
C LYS A 93 -20.62 -20.09 -1.23
N THR A 94 -20.27 -19.64 -0.04
CA THR A 94 -21.22 -19.37 1.05
C THR A 94 -22.12 -18.19 0.68
N ARG A 95 -21.56 -17.10 0.13
CA ARG A 95 -22.33 -15.96 -0.36
C ARG A 95 -23.32 -16.37 -1.45
N ARG A 96 -22.88 -17.23 -2.38
CA ARG A 96 -23.76 -17.79 -3.42
C ARG A 96 -24.91 -18.59 -2.82
N ASN A 97 -24.66 -19.44 -1.83
CA ASN A 97 -25.69 -20.21 -1.15
C ASN A 97 -26.67 -19.33 -0.37
N LEU A 98 -26.18 -18.34 0.37
CA LEU A 98 -27.03 -17.39 1.09
C LEU A 98 -27.92 -16.60 0.12
N LYS A 99 -27.36 -16.10 -0.98
CA LYS A 99 -28.11 -15.42 -2.03
C LYS A 99 -29.15 -16.33 -2.70
N ARG A 100 -28.83 -17.62 -2.89
CA ARG A 100 -29.76 -18.62 -3.40
C ARG A 100 -30.91 -18.84 -2.43
N ILE A 101 -30.64 -18.97 -1.12
CA ILE A 101 -31.67 -19.14 -0.08
C ILE A 101 -32.57 -17.89 -0.03
N GLU A 102 -32.00 -16.70 -0.04
CA GLU A 102 -32.71 -15.43 -0.07
C GLU A 102 -33.64 -15.32 -1.30
N LEU A 103 -33.15 -15.65 -2.49
CA LEU A 103 -33.93 -15.62 -3.73
C LEU A 103 -35.02 -16.70 -3.76
N LEU A 104 -34.82 -17.84 -3.11
CA LEU A 104 -35.80 -18.88 -2.96
C LEU A 104 -36.88 -18.51 -1.93
N SER A 105 -36.55 -17.78 -0.86
CA SER A 105 -37.52 -17.31 0.13
C SER A 105 -38.42 -16.17 -0.39
N ARG A 106 -37.93 -15.40 -1.36
CA ARG A 106 -38.72 -14.36 -2.05
C ARG A 106 -39.69 -14.94 -3.09
N LYS A 107 -40.24 -16.15 -2.85
CA LYS A 107 -41.06 -16.95 -3.76
C LYS A 107 -42.40 -16.34 -4.20
N GLU A 108 -42.69 -15.13 -3.87
CA GLU A 108 -43.90 -14.43 -4.36
C GLU A 108 -43.78 -13.92 -5.80
N ASN A 109 -42.60 -14.02 -6.44
CA ASN A 109 -42.44 -13.71 -7.85
C ASN A 109 -42.78 -14.93 -8.73
N LYS A 110 -44.01 -15.02 -9.14
CA LYS A 110 -44.66 -16.06 -9.96
C LYS A 110 -43.99 -16.45 -11.29
N TYR A 111 -42.87 -15.85 -11.66
CA TYR A 111 -42.31 -15.92 -13.03
C TYR A 111 -40.89 -16.46 -13.16
N LYS A 112 -40.22 -16.94 -12.08
CA LYS A 112 -38.85 -17.41 -12.19
C LYS A 112 -38.71 -18.87 -11.76
N THR A 113 -38.23 -19.70 -12.69
CA THR A 113 -37.89 -21.11 -12.41
C THR A 113 -36.59 -21.22 -11.59
N LYS A 114 -36.35 -22.40 -10.98
CA LYS A 114 -35.05 -22.67 -10.31
C LYS A 114 -33.86 -22.45 -11.23
N LYS A 115 -34.01 -22.78 -12.53
CA LYS A 115 -32.99 -22.56 -13.57
C LYS A 115 -32.68 -21.05 -13.77
N ASP A 116 -33.70 -20.23 -13.85
CA ASP A 116 -33.57 -18.79 -14.06
C ASP A 116 -32.86 -18.14 -12.87
N ILE A 117 -33.16 -18.59 -11.65
CA ILE A 117 -32.47 -18.12 -10.43
C ILE A 117 -30.98 -18.53 -10.46
N GLU A 118 -30.63 -19.72 -10.88
CA GLU A 118 -29.23 -20.17 -11.02
C GLU A 118 -28.48 -19.40 -12.12
N ILE A 119 -29.11 -19.11 -13.24
CA ILE A 119 -28.56 -18.27 -14.31
C ILE A 119 -28.31 -16.85 -13.79
N MET A 120 -29.29 -16.24 -13.12
CA MET A 120 -29.10 -14.91 -12.50
C MET A 120 -27.94 -14.88 -11.48
N ILE A 121 -27.86 -15.91 -10.63
CA ILE A 121 -26.75 -16.01 -9.66
C ILE A 121 -25.41 -16.18 -10.38
N SER A 122 -25.36 -16.97 -11.45
CA SER A 122 -24.13 -17.16 -12.24
C SER A 122 -23.71 -15.88 -12.96
N HIS A 123 -24.64 -15.09 -13.48
CA HIS A 123 -24.37 -13.78 -14.08
C HIS A 123 -23.89 -12.73 -13.06
N GLN A 124 -24.48 -12.72 -11.86
CA GLN A 124 -24.07 -11.81 -10.79
C GLN A 124 -22.72 -12.17 -10.15
N LEU A 125 -22.36 -13.45 -10.20
CA LEU A 125 -21.09 -13.98 -9.75
C LEU A 125 -20.19 -14.26 -10.95
N LYS A 126 -19.93 -13.25 -11.82
CA LYS A 126 -19.04 -13.40 -12.97
C LYS A 126 -17.85 -14.29 -12.62
N ILE A 127 -17.68 -15.33 -13.40
CA ILE A 127 -16.44 -16.09 -13.43
C ILE A 127 -15.45 -15.12 -14.07
N GLU A 128 -14.50 -14.62 -13.30
CA GLU A 128 -13.39 -13.85 -13.86
C GLU A 128 -12.68 -14.74 -14.87
N ASP A 129 -12.51 -14.23 -16.09
CA ASP A 129 -11.77 -14.94 -17.13
C ASP A 129 -10.41 -15.36 -16.59
N ALA A 130 -10.09 -16.64 -16.73
CA ALA A 130 -8.83 -17.18 -16.27
C ALA A 130 -7.71 -16.65 -17.16
N HIS A 131 -7.00 -15.62 -16.69
CA HIS A 131 -5.79 -15.16 -17.38
C HIS A 131 -4.63 -16.12 -17.10
N PRO A 132 -3.75 -16.35 -18.10
CA PRO A 132 -2.58 -17.19 -17.90
C PRO A 132 -1.73 -16.64 -16.76
N ARG A 133 -1.33 -17.52 -15.83
CA ARG A 133 -0.46 -17.15 -14.72
C ARG A 133 0.94 -16.84 -15.26
N GLN A 134 1.45 -15.67 -14.92
CA GLN A 134 2.86 -15.37 -15.13
C GLN A 134 3.70 -16.17 -14.13
N GLU A 135 4.87 -16.64 -14.56
CA GLU A 135 5.84 -17.27 -13.65
C GLU A 135 6.25 -16.25 -12.57
N LYS A 136 6.41 -16.75 -11.36
CA LYS A 136 6.92 -15.92 -10.27
C LYS A 136 8.41 -15.70 -10.45
N PRO A 137 8.92 -14.48 -10.12
CA PRO A 137 10.35 -14.23 -10.04
C PRO A 137 11.04 -15.24 -9.12
N LYS A 138 12.28 -15.57 -9.41
CA LYS A 138 13.06 -16.53 -8.64
C LYS A 138 13.91 -15.89 -7.55
N TYR A 139 14.21 -14.61 -7.70
CA TYR A 139 15.10 -13.86 -6.82
C TYR A 139 14.34 -12.83 -5.99
N PHE A 140 14.72 -12.70 -4.73
CA PHE A 140 14.22 -11.65 -3.85
C PHE A 140 14.75 -10.28 -4.34
N GLY A 141 13.85 -9.33 -4.60
CA GLY A 141 14.19 -8.00 -5.15
C GLY A 141 14.20 -7.91 -6.68
N GLU A 142 13.89 -9.02 -7.39
CA GLU A 142 13.83 -9.02 -8.86
C GLU A 142 12.65 -8.19 -9.38
N ILE A 143 11.43 -8.39 -8.83
CA ILE A 143 10.26 -7.58 -9.17
C ILE A 143 9.50 -7.21 -7.91
N ILE A 144 9.33 -5.92 -7.69
CA ILE A 144 8.53 -5.36 -6.61
C ILE A 144 7.28 -4.71 -7.20
N GLU A 145 6.11 -5.17 -6.78
CA GLU A 145 4.84 -4.49 -7.10
C GLU A 145 4.62 -3.34 -6.13
N MET A 146 4.24 -2.15 -6.65
CA MET A 146 3.85 -0.98 -5.86
C MET A 146 2.44 -0.55 -6.23
N ASP A 147 1.65 -0.18 -5.23
CA ASP A 147 0.27 0.29 -5.41
C ASP A 147 -0.17 1.19 -4.26
N GLY A 148 -1.12 2.11 -4.55
CA GLY A 148 -1.78 2.94 -3.56
C GLY A 148 -3.19 2.44 -3.27
N SER A 149 -3.52 2.22 -2.01
CA SER A 149 -4.82 1.71 -1.58
C SER A 149 -5.59 2.74 -0.77
N PHE A 150 -6.64 3.31 -1.37
CA PHE A 150 -7.57 4.21 -0.67
C PHE A 150 -8.58 3.42 0.16
N HIS A 151 -8.65 3.70 1.44
CA HIS A 151 -9.62 3.09 2.33
C HIS A 151 -9.84 3.95 3.59
N ASN A 152 -10.91 3.68 4.34
CA ASN A 152 -11.08 4.21 5.69
C ASN A 152 -10.23 3.36 6.65
N TRP A 153 -8.95 3.70 6.77
CA TRP A 153 -8.00 2.91 7.53
C TRP A 153 -8.17 3.09 9.04
N PHE A 154 -8.49 4.31 9.45
CA PHE A 154 -8.80 4.66 10.85
C PHE A 154 -9.90 5.71 10.89
N GLY A 155 -10.95 5.42 11.63
CA GLY A 155 -12.14 6.26 11.72
C GLY A 155 -12.87 6.41 10.37
N ASN A 156 -13.43 7.59 10.12
CA ASN A 156 -14.21 7.91 8.93
C ASN A 156 -13.41 8.62 7.84
N THR A 157 -12.14 8.88 8.06
CA THR A 157 -11.30 9.62 7.10
C THR A 157 -10.64 8.65 6.13
N LYS A 158 -10.84 8.88 4.83
CA LYS A 158 -10.13 8.16 3.79
C LYS A 158 -8.70 8.66 3.70
N CYS A 159 -7.76 7.76 3.67
CA CYS A 159 -6.37 8.04 3.34
C CYS A 159 -5.80 6.94 2.45
N CYS A 160 -4.62 7.17 1.89
CA CYS A 160 -3.95 6.25 0.98
C CYS A 160 -2.83 5.49 1.72
N LEU A 161 -2.84 4.18 1.62
CA LEU A 161 -1.71 3.32 1.96
C LEU A 161 -0.89 3.06 0.70
N HIS A 162 0.32 3.59 0.63
CA HIS A 162 1.32 3.20 -0.36
C HIS A 162 1.98 1.90 0.10
N LEU A 163 1.97 0.88 -0.73
CA LEU A 163 2.48 -0.44 -0.38
C LEU A 163 3.42 -0.96 -1.46
N ALA A 164 4.48 -1.64 -1.04
CA ALA A 164 5.39 -2.37 -1.92
C ALA A 164 5.56 -3.81 -1.46
N ILE A 165 5.43 -4.76 -2.40
CA ILE A 165 5.52 -6.20 -2.13
C ILE A 165 6.47 -6.87 -3.12
N ASP A 166 7.38 -7.67 -2.62
CA ASP A 166 8.24 -8.51 -3.46
C ASP A 166 7.48 -9.72 -4.01
N LEU A 167 7.53 -9.91 -5.32
CA LEU A 167 6.78 -10.98 -5.98
C LEU A 167 7.35 -12.38 -5.74
N CYS A 168 8.65 -12.50 -5.53
CA CYS A 168 9.31 -13.79 -5.27
C CYS A 168 8.87 -14.34 -3.92
N SER A 169 9.06 -13.58 -2.87
CA SER A 169 8.88 -14.00 -1.48
C SER A 169 7.47 -13.71 -0.93
N GLY A 170 6.77 -12.72 -1.49
CA GLY A 170 5.54 -12.19 -0.92
C GLY A 170 5.76 -11.30 0.30
N ASN A 171 7.01 -10.90 0.59
CA ASN A 171 7.31 -9.95 1.65
C ASN A 171 6.86 -8.55 1.27
N VAL A 172 6.18 -7.88 2.18
CA VAL A 172 5.99 -6.44 2.12
C VAL A 172 7.31 -5.79 2.50
N VAL A 173 7.89 -5.06 1.55
CA VAL A 173 9.23 -4.45 1.67
C VAL A 173 9.18 -2.96 1.99
N GLY A 174 7.98 -2.36 1.95
CA GLY A 174 7.74 -0.99 2.36
C GLY A 174 6.27 -0.65 2.42
N GLY A 175 5.92 0.32 3.27
CA GLY A 175 4.55 0.80 3.39
C GLY A 175 4.51 2.19 4.04
N PHE A 176 3.56 3.03 3.62
CA PHE A 176 3.42 4.38 4.14
C PHE A 176 2.00 4.92 3.94
N PHE A 177 1.42 5.46 5.00
CA PHE A 177 0.15 6.18 4.95
C PHE A 177 0.38 7.66 4.63
N ASP A 178 -0.40 8.18 3.69
CA ASP A 178 -0.51 9.61 3.41
C ASP A 178 -1.99 10.00 3.26
N THR A 179 -2.30 11.28 3.35
CA THR A 179 -3.67 11.80 3.17
C THR A 179 -4.21 11.51 1.79
N GLN A 180 -3.33 11.52 0.79
CA GLN A 180 -3.62 11.24 -0.62
C GLN A 180 -2.54 10.32 -1.21
N GLU A 181 -2.75 9.87 -2.43
CA GLU A 181 -1.74 9.21 -3.21
C GLU A 181 -0.76 10.24 -3.78
N THR A 182 0.47 10.24 -3.26
CA THR A 182 1.47 11.26 -3.56
C THR A 182 2.78 10.64 -4.04
N LEU A 183 3.53 11.40 -4.83
CA LEU A 183 4.90 11.04 -5.21
C LEU A 183 5.79 10.87 -3.96
N LYS A 184 5.60 11.74 -2.96
CA LYS A 184 6.34 11.66 -1.69
C LYS A 184 6.05 10.36 -0.95
N GLY A 185 4.81 9.86 -0.99
CA GLY A 185 4.43 8.58 -0.41
C GLY A 185 5.19 7.42 -1.07
N TYR A 186 5.24 7.40 -2.39
CA TYR A 186 6.02 6.40 -3.14
C TYR A 186 7.53 6.52 -2.92
N TYR A 187 8.05 7.74 -2.81
CA TYR A 187 9.45 7.98 -2.47
C TYR A 187 9.78 7.50 -1.05
N THR A 188 8.86 7.67 -0.10
CA THR A 188 9.04 7.15 1.27
C THR A 188 9.14 5.64 1.27
N VAL A 189 8.26 4.96 0.52
CA VAL A 189 8.33 3.50 0.35
C VAL A 189 9.62 3.08 -0.34
N TYR A 190 10.03 3.78 -1.41
CA TYR A 190 11.29 3.48 -2.11
C TYR A 190 12.51 3.66 -1.21
N LYS A 191 12.54 4.74 -0.41
CA LYS A 191 13.59 4.96 0.59
C LYS A 191 13.70 3.82 1.58
N GLN A 192 12.56 3.32 2.11
CA GLN A 192 12.55 2.15 3.00
C GLN A 192 13.17 0.92 2.34
N ILE A 193 12.89 0.70 1.07
CA ILE A 193 13.46 -0.42 0.30
C ILE A 193 14.97 -0.25 0.17
N LEU A 194 15.42 0.94 -0.25
CA LEU A 194 16.85 1.24 -0.43
C LEU A 194 17.65 1.07 0.87
N GLU A 195 17.10 1.56 1.99
CA GLU A 195 17.78 1.52 3.29
C GLU A 195 17.83 0.11 3.90
N ASN A 196 16.79 -0.71 3.69
CA ASN A 196 16.67 -2.02 4.33
C ASN A 196 17.19 -3.17 3.48
N TYR A 197 17.11 -3.05 2.15
CA TYR A 197 17.39 -4.17 1.23
C TYR A 197 18.39 -3.79 0.13
N GLY A 198 18.36 -2.57 -0.37
CA GLY A 198 19.18 -2.09 -1.49
C GLY A 198 18.34 -1.69 -2.69
N ILE A 199 18.99 -1.62 -3.88
CA ILE A 199 18.36 -1.21 -5.13
C ILE A 199 17.67 -2.44 -5.75
N PRO A 200 16.34 -2.42 -5.98
CA PRO A 200 15.64 -3.50 -6.64
C PRO A 200 15.87 -3.47 -8.16
N VAL A 201 15.76 -4.62 -8.81
CA VAL A 201 15.93 -4.71 -10.26
C VAL A 201 14.78 -4.01 -11.00
N CYS A 202 13.53 -4.26 -10.59
CA CYS A 202 12.38 -3.75 -11.32
C CYS A 202 11.21 -3.42 -10.40
N PHE A 203 10.59 -2.24 -10.61
CA PHE A 203 9.26 -1.93 -10.11
C PHE A 203 8.19 -2.26 -11.13
N LYS A 204 7.08 -2.80 -10.66
CA LYS A 204 5.85 -3.03 -11.43
C LYS A 204 4.70 -2.25 -10.80
N THR A 205 4.13 -1.31 -11.56
CA THR A 205 3.13 -0.34 -11.08
C THR A 205 1.94 -0.30 -12.05
N ASP A 206 0.91 0.48 -11.71
CA ASP A 206 -0.15 0.80 -12.65
C ASP A 206 0.24 1.95 -13.59
N ASN A 207 -0.64 2.24 -14.56
CA ASN A 207 -0.45 3.34 -15.51
C ASN A 207 -0.91 4.70 -14.95
N ARG A 208 -0.72 4.97 -13.66
CA ARG A 208 -1.04 6.29 -13.11
C ARG A 208 -0.02 7.35 -13.51
N THR A 209 -0.44 8.62 -13.47
CA THR A 209 0.41 9.76 -13.86
C THR A 209 1.71 9.88 -13.08
N VAL A 210 1.76 9.34 -11.85
CA VAL A 210 2.98 9.27 -11.05
C VAL A 210 4.05 8.39 -11.70
N PHE A 211 3.62 7.32 -12.37
CA PHE A 211 4.52 6.32 -12.95
C PHE A 211 4.61 6.39 -14.47
N ASN A 212 3.55 6.84 -15.14
CA ASN A 212 3.48 6.84 -16.59
C ASN A 212 2.92 8.17 -17.13
N TYR A 213 3.71 8.85 -17.94
CA TYR A 213 3.33 10.11 -18.58
C TYR A 213 2.22 9.92 -19.63
N GLU A 214 2.15 8.77 -20.27
CA GLU A 214 1.14 8.47 -21.30
C GLU A 214 -0.29 8.43 -20.75
N SER A 215 -0.47 8.33 -19.43
CA SER A 215 -1.80 8.38 -18.81
C SER A 215 -2.39 9.80 -18.73
N LEU A 216 -1.62 10.84 -19.06
CA LEU A 216 -2.13 12.21 -19.16
C LEU A 216 -3.09 12.35 -20.35
N SER A 217 -4.02 13.31 -20.28
CA SER A 217 -4.94 13.62 -21.38
C SER A 217 -4.16 14.01 -22.64
N LYS A 218 -4.72 13.72 -23.83
CA LYS A 218 -4.05 14.01 -25.12
C LYS A 218 -3.62 15.47 -25.28
N GLU A 219 -4.35 16.40 -24.65
CA GLU A 219 -4.06 17.84 -24.66
C GLU A 219 -2.79 18.20 -23.88
N ASN A 220 -2.41 17.36 -22.91
CA ASN A 220 -1.25 17.56 -22.05
C ASN A 220 -0.06 16.66 -22.42
N ARG A 221 -0.14 15.92 -23.52
CA ARG A 221 0.95 15.07 -24.01
C ARG A 221 1.85 15.90 -24.95
N THR A 222 3.12 15.96 -24.60
CA THR A 222 4.15 16.33 -25.57
C THR A 222 4.48 15.11 -26.44
N SER A 223 4.82 15.33 -27.70
CA SER A 223 5.01 14.27 -28.71
C SER A 223 6.22 13.36 -28.46
N ASP A 224 7.05 13.66 -27.48
CA ASP A 224 8.26 12.91 -27.16
C ASP A 224 7.97 11.71 -26.25
N LYS A 225 8.18 10.50 -26.81
CA LYS A 225 7.99 9.22 -26.11
C LYS A 225 8.95 8.99 -24.93
N ASP A 226 9.97 9.85 -24.77
CA ASP A 226 11.03 9.70 -23.77
C ASP A 226 10.84 10.54 -22.51
N VAL A 227 9.69 11.17 -22.31
CA VAL A 227 9.43 11.99 -21.12
C VAL A 227 9.17 11.07 -19.93
N LEU A 228 10.15 11.00 -19.04
CA LEU A 228 10.05 10.27 -17.78
C LEU A 228 9.25 11.08 -16.75
N THR A 229 8.40 10.42 -15.99
CA THR A 229 7.86 10.99 -14.75
C THR A 229 8.99 11.20 -13.74
N GLN A 230 8.76 12.02 -12.71
CA GLN A 230 9.77 12.21 -11.65
C GLN A 230 10.14 10.88 -10.98
N PHE A 231 9.18 9.99 -10.75
CA PHE A 231 9.45 8.66 -10.20
C PHE A 231 10.29 7.80 -11.17
N GLY A 232 9.93 7.80 -12.45
CA GLY A 232 10.69 7.08 -13.49
C GLY A 232 12.12 7.60 -13.62
N TYR A 233 12.32 8.91 -13.48
CA TYR A 233 13.65 9.51 -13.47
C TYR A 233 14.49 9.06 -12.27
N ALA A 234 13.90 9.04 -11.07
CA ALA A 234 14.57 8.53 -9.87
C ALA A 234 14.97 7.05 -10.02
N CYS A 235 14.09 6.23 -10.59
CA CYS A 235 14.37 4.83 -10.92
C CYS A 235 15.56 4.72 -11.89
N LYS A 236 15.56 5.49 -12.96
CA LYS A 236 16.67 5.49 -13.96
C LYS A 236 18.01 5.87 -13.34
N ILE A 237 18.04 6.90 -12.47
CA ILE A 237 19.26 7.32 -11.76
C ILE A 237 19.80 6.24 -10.83
N LEU A 238 18.91 5.46 -10.24
CA LEU A 238 19.29 4.38 -9.31
C LEU A 238 19.54 3.04 -10.02
N GLY A 239 19.23 2.93 -11.32
CA GLY A 239 19.39 1.69 -12.07
C GLY A 239 18.25 0.69 -11.90
N THR A 240 17.10 1.13 -11.39
CA THR A 240 15.88 0.30 -11.26
C THR A 240 15.01 0.44 -12.50
N ASP A 241 14.61 -0.67 -13.11
CA ASP A 241 13.62 -0.68 -14.18
C ASP A 241 12.22 -0.32 -13.66
N LEU A 242 11.43 0.35 -14.50
CA LEU A 242 10.03 0.65 -14.19
C LEU A 242 9.13 0.08 -15.28
N LYS A 243 8.29 -0.90 -14.92
CA LYS A 243 7.28 -1.50 -15.79
C LYS A 243 5.89 -1.10 -15.34
N THR A 244 5.13 -0.46 -16.21
CA THR A 244 3.74 -0.08 -15.95
C THR A 244 2.78 -1.05 -16.65
N THR A 245 1.62 -1.30 -16.07
CA THR A 245 0.59 -2.16 -16.65
C THR A 245 -0.81 -1.58 -16.41
N SER A 246 -1.64 -1.63 -17.44
CA SER A 246 -3.07 -1.30 -17.35
C SER A 246 -3.93 -2.50 -16.94
N VAL A 247 -3.35 -3.72 -16.91
CA VAL A 247 -4.07 -4.95 -16.64
C VAL A 247 -4.07 -5.23 -15.13
N SER A 248 -5.22 -5.08 -14.48
CA SER A 248 -5.36 -5.28 -13.01
C SER A 248 -4.96 -6.69 -12.59
N GLN A 249 -5.29 -7.72 -13.39
CA GLN A 249 -4.93 -9.11 -13.10
C GLN A 249 -3.41 -9.35 -13.05
N ALA A 250 -2.62 -8.51 -13.74
CA ALA A 250 -1.17 -8.59 -13.69
C ALA A 250 -0.59 -8.17 -12.33
N LYS A 251 -1.37 -7.49 -11.46
CA LYS A 251 -0.99 -7.05 -10.11
C LYS A 251 -1.69 -7.83 -8.98
N GLY A 252 -2.10 -9.05 -9.26
CA GLY A 252 -2.88 -9.86 -8.31
C GLY A 252 -2.19 -10.16 -6.97
N THR A 253 -0.88 -9.95 -6.83
CA THR A 253 -0.18 -10.15 -5.57
C THR A 253 -0.38 -8.97 -4.63
N ILE A 254 -0.16 -7.75 -5.11
CA ILE A 254 -0.38 -6.56 -4.29
C ILE A 254 -1.86 -6.31 -4.00
N GLU A 255 -2.77 -6.62 -4.95
CA GLU A 255 -4.22 -6.54 -4.72
C GLU A 255 -4.66 -7.47 -3.58
N ARG A 256 -4.13 -8.70 -3.53
CA ARG A 256 -4.40 -9.64 -2.43
C ARG A 256 -3.81 -9.16 -1.11
N ALA A 257 -2.62 -8.57 -1.13
CA ALA A 257 -2.01 -7.97 0.04
C ALA A 257 -2.88 -6.80 0.53
N ASN A 258 -3.25 -5.85 -0.32
CA ASN A 258 -4.15 -4.74 0.00
C ASN A 258 -5.47 -5.25 0.61
N GLY A 259 -6.08 -6.28 0.00
CA GLY A 259 -7.28 -6.90 0.54
C GLY A 259 -7.08 -7.55 1.92
N THR A 260 -5.88 -8.05 2.23
CA THR A 260 -5.56 -8.60 3.54
C THR A 260 -5.30 -7.48 4.56
N PHE A 261 -4.61 -6.43 4.16
CA PHE A 261 -4.38 -5.23 4.98
C PHE A 261 -5.72 -4.59 5.36
N GLN A 262 -6.60 -4.32 4.39
CA GLN A 262 -7.95 -3.79 4.65
C GLN A 262 -8.76 -4.69 5.61
N GLY A 263 -8.54 -5.99 5.57
CA GLY A 263 -9.27 -6.93 6.42
C GLY A 263 -8.62 -7.26 7.76
N ARG A 264 -7.45 -6.68 8.09
CA ARG A 264 -6.72 -6.92 9.34
C ARG A 264 -6.23 -5.63 9.98
N LEU A 265 -5.50 -4.80 9.23
CA LEU A 265 -4.86 -3.60 9.76
C LEU A 265 -5.88 -2.61 10.32
N VAL A 266 -7.03 -2.43 9.65
CA VAL A 266 -8.12 -1.55 10.13
C VAL A 266 -8.58 -1.96 11.54
N GLN A 267 -8.77 -3.27 11.77
CA GLN A 267 -9.20 -3.78 13.06
C GLN A 267 -8.10 -3.64 14.12
N GLU A 268 -6.86 -3.89 13.75
CA GLU A 268 -5.73 -3.77 14.67
C GLU A 268 -5.49 -2.32 15.09
N LEU A 269 -5.54 -1.37 14.14
CA LEU A 269 -5.45 0.07 14.43
C LEU A 269 -6.58 0.52 15.38
N ARG A 270 -7.80 0.04 15.16
CA ARG A 270 -8.94 0.33 16.05
C ARG A 270 -8.74 -0.25 17.46
N LEU A 271 -8.24 -1.48 17.54
CA LEU A 271 -8.01 -2.15 18.84
C LEU A 271 -6.92 -1.47 19.67
N ASP A 272 -5.95 -0.87 18.98
CA ASP A 272 -4.84 -0.14 19.62
C ASP A 272 -5.14 1.36 19.78
N GLY A 273 -6.36 1.80 19.42
CA GLY A 273 -6.80 3.19 19.57
C GLY A 273 -6.10 4.20 18.65
N ILE A 274 -5.50 3.72 17.57
CA ILE A 274 -4.74 4.55 16.61
C ILE A 274 -5.69 5.25 15.66
N THR A 275 -5.66 6.59 15.68
CA THR A 275 -6.59 7.45 14.92
C THR A 275 -5.91 8.47 14.02
N ASN A 276 -4.58 8.58 14.06
CA ASN A 276 -3.83 9.53 13.23
C ASN A 276 -2.79 8.83 12.35
N ILE A 277 -2.37 9.54 11.29
CA ILE A 277 -1.46 9.00 10.26
C ILE A 277 -0.07 8.68 10.82
N ASN A 278 0.45 9.50 11.72
CA ASN A 278 1.81 9.33 12.23
C ASN A 278 1.93 8.06 13.06
N ASP A 279 1.03 7.88 14.02
CA ASP A 279 1.00 6.67 14.87
C ASP A 279 0.68 5.42 14.01
N ALA A 280 -0.19 5.57 12.99
CA ALA A 280 -0.49 4.49 12.06
C ALA A 280 0.74 4.08 11.22
N ASN A 281 1.58 5.03 10.79
CA ASN A 281 2.84 4.75 10.10
C ASN A 281 3.83 4.04 11.02
N ASP A 282 3.94 4.46 12.26
CA ASP A 282 4.79 3.82 13.26
C ASP A 282 4.36 2.38 13.52
N TYR A 283 3.07 2.16 13.74
CA TYR A 283 2.50 0.83 13.91
C TYR A 283 2.69 -0.06 12.68
N LEU A 284 2.45 0.48 11.49
CA LEU A 284 2.60 -0.22 10.23
C LEU A 284 4.01 -0.80 10.07
N ILE A 285 5.04 0.02 10.30
CA ILE A 285 6.44 -0.36 10.08
C ILE A 285 6.98 -1.23 11.22
N LYS A 286 6.68 -0.87 12.48
CA LYS A 286 7.29 -1.53 13.64
C LYS A 286 6.59 -2.82 14.04
N VAL A 287 5.28 -2.93 13.77
CA VAL A 287 4.46 -4.05 14.27
C VAL A 287 3.80 -4.83 13.13
N PHE A 288 2.99 -4.16 12.30
CA PHE A 288 2.12 -4.87 11.37
C PHE A 288 2.87 -5.55 10.23
N ILE A 289 3.78 -4.84 9.52
CA ILE A 289 4.55 -5.41 8.41
C ILE A 289 5.43 -6.59 8.88
N PRO A 290 6.19 -6.51 9.97
CA PRO A 290 6.95 -7.65 10.47
C PRO A 290 6.07 -8.88 10.77
N ASN A 291 4.95 -8.68 11.44
CA ASN A 291 4.00 -9.76 11.76
C ASN A 291 3.34 -10.34 10.50
N PHE A 292 2.98 -9.48 9.55
CA PHE A 292 2.44 -9.90 8.25
C PHE A 292 3.46 -10.77 7.50
N ASN A 293 4.69 -10.30 7.37
CA ASN A 293 5.75 -11.03 6.66
C ASN A 293 6.05 -12.37 7.32
N LYS A 294 6.18 -12.42 8.63
CA LYS A 294 6.38 -13.67 9.38
C LYS A 294 5.26 -14.69 9.13
N ARG A 295 4.02 -14.24 8.94
CA ARG A 295 2.85 -15.09 8.81
C ARG A 295 2.55 -15.52 7.38
N PHE A 296 2.76 -14.64 6.40
CA PHE A 296 2.26 -14.80 5.03
C PHE A 296 3.33 -14.90 3.96
N ALA A 297 4.55 -14.48 4.25
CA ALA A 297 5.64 -14.43 3.30
C ALA A 297 6.63 -15.60 3.50
N LEU A 298 7.44 -15.85 2.47
CA LEU A 298 8.58 -16.74 2.56
C LEU A 298 9.73 -16.03 3.29
N ASN A 299 10.57 -16.79 3.96
CA ASN A 299 11.78 -16.23 4.56
C ASN A 299 12.77 -15.80 3.48
N TYR A 300 12.81 -14.49 3.19
CA TYR A 300 13.66 -13.93 2.13
C TYR A 300 15.16 -14.19 2.34
N LYS A 301 15.63 -14.37 3.58
CA LYS A 301 17.04 -14.69 3.89
C LYS A 301 17.49 -16.05 3.34
N LYS A 302 16.54 -16.93 3.00
CA LYS A 302 16.80 -18.24 2.39
C LYS A 302 16.64 -18.23 0.87
N LEU A 303 16.28 -17.11 0.27
CA LEU A 303 16.09 -16.95 -1.16
C LEU A 303 17.32 -16.29 -1.79
N PRO A 304 17.62 -16.58 -3.06
CA PRO A 304 18.65 -15.86 -3.78
C PRO A 304 18.26 -14.39 -3.89
N ASN A 305 19.23 -13.49 -3.70
CA ASN A 305 19.02 -12.04 -3.63
C ASN A 305 19.42 -11.37 -4.95
N ALA A 306 18.56 -10.49 -5.47
CA ALA A 306 18.81 -9.68 -6.65
C ALA A 306 18.98 -8.17 -6.33
N PHE A 307 18.84 -7.77 -5.08
CA PHE A 307 19.10 -6.38 -4.70
C PHE A 307 20.56 -6.02 -4.88
N GLU A 308 20.82 -4.87 -5.47
CA GLU A 308 22.14 -4.27 -5.50
C GLU A 308 22.43 -3.48 -4.22
N THR A 309 23.71 -3.14 -4.01
CA THR A 309 24.16 -2.42 -2.82
C THR A 309 23.43 -1.09 -2.66
N SER A 310 22.95 -0.81 -1.44
CA SER A 310 22.29 0.46 -1.12
C SER A 310 23.18 1.65 -1.41
N PRO A 311 22.67 2.71 -2.06
CA PRO A 311 23.41 3.95 -2.25
C PRO A 311 23.58 4.68 -0.92
N ASN A 312 24.55 5.61 -0.87
CA ASN A 312 24.73 6.42 0.32
C ASN A 312 23.50 7.32 0.60
N LYS A 313 23.30 7.71 1.86
CA LYS A 313 22.16 8.50 2.31
C LYS A 313 21.98 9.81 1.55
N ASN A 314 23.08 10.49 1.19
CA ASN A 314 23.01 11.73 0.43
C ASN A 314 22.47 11.48 -0.99
N LYS A 315 22.93 10.42 -1.66
CA LYS A 315 22.44 10.04 -2.98
C LYS A 315 20.95 9.71 -2.93
N ILE A 316 20.50 8.98 -1.92
CA ILE A 316 19.06 8.70 -1.70
C ILE A 316 18.29 10.00 -1.52
N ASN A 317 18.74 10.89 -0.63
CA ASN A 317 18.07 12.13 -0.29
C ASN A 317 17.82 13.02 -1.53
N TYR A 318 18.83 13.19 -2.37
CA TYR A 318 18.74 14.06 -3.54
C TYR A 318 18.16 13.37 -4.78
N THR A 319 18.18 12.05 -4.86
CA THR A 319 17.53 11.33 -5.97
C THR A 319 16.02 11.23 -5.77
N LEU A 320 15.56 11.04 -4.54
CA LEU A 320 14.14 11.01 -4.20
C LEU A 320 13.58 12.41 -3.90
N ALA A 321 14.05 13.42 -4.62
CA ALA A 321 13.59 14.80 -4.49
C ALA A 321 12.34 15.06 -5.32
N VAL A 322 11.48 15.95 -4.82
CA VAL A 322 10.31 16.46 -5.56
C VAL A 322 10.69 17.72 -6.30
N LEU A 323 10.49 17.73 -7.60
CA LEU A 323 10.83 18.82 -8.50
C LEU A 323 9.62 19.67 -8.83
N SER A 324 9.79 20.99 -8.84
CA SER A 324 8.73 21.94 -9.19
C SER A 324 9.29 23.11 -9.99
N THR A 325 8.81 23.28 -11.23
CA THR A 325 9.16 24.48 -12.02
C THR A 325 8.48 25.70 -11.43
N ARG A 326 9.24 26.78 -11.23
CA ARG A 326 8.80 28.09 -10.74
C ARG A 326 9.41 29.21 -11.58
N LYS A 327 8.93 30.43 -11.36
CA LYS A 327 9.49 31.64 -11.97
C LYS A 327 9.88 32.61 -10.87
N ILE A 328 10.98 33.32 -11.10
CA ILE A 328 11.47 34.36 -10.19
C ILE A 328 10.58 35.59 -10.35
N ASP A 329 10.17 36.21 -9.25
CA ASP A 329 9.35 37.38 -9.22
C ASP A 329 10.17 38.69 -9.22
N ASN A 330 9.49 39.88 -9.16
CA ASN A 330 10.12 41.19 -9.10
C ASN A 330 11.02 41.42 -7.88
N GLY A 331 10.78 40.68 -6.79
CA GLY A 331 11.55 40.78 -5.54
C GLY A 331 12.73 39.81 -5.49
N ASN A 332 13.15 39.29 -6.65
CA ASN A 332 14.16 38.22 -6.72
C ASN A 332 13.79 37.06 -5.79
N SER A 333 12.50 36.73 -5.71
CA SER A 333 12.01 35.67 -4.85
C SER A 333 11.26 34.58 -5.64
N ILE A 334 11.20 33.40 -5.06
CA ILE A 334 10.55 32.21 -5.60
C ILE A 334 9.45 31.82 -4.65
N LYS A 335 8.20 31.80 -5.11
CA LYS A 335 7.07 31.32 -4.31
C LYS A 335 6.98 29.82 -4.36
N PHE A 336 7.10 29.15 -3.19
CA PHE A 336 6.95 27.72 -3.03
C PHE A 336 6.19 27.38 -1.73
N LYS A 337 5.15 26.54 -1.82
CA LYS A 337 4.29 26.14 -0.67
C LYS A 337 3.84 27.31 0.22
N ASN A 338 3.36 28.39 -0.42
CA ASN A 338 2.88 29.63 0.24
C ASN A 338 3.95 30.42 1.02
N LYS A 339 5.22 30.10 0.82
CA LYS A 339 6.37 30.84 1.35
C LYS A 339 7.18 31.42 0.20
N TYR A 340 8.01 32.41 0.52
CA TYR A 340 8.90 33.07 -0.43
C TYR A 340 10.34 32.80 -0.06
N TYR A 341 11.18 32.53 -1.05
CA TYR A 341 12.58 32.15 -0.89
C TYR A 341 13.45 32.95 -1.84
N GLN A 342 14.66 33.27 -1.40
CA GLN A 342 15.68 33.92 -2.25
C GLN A 342 16.82 32.97 -2.53
N PRO A 343 17.35 32.94 -3.77
CA PRO A 343 18.53 32.15 -4.12
C PRO A 343 19.78 32.72 -3.46
N ILE A 344 20.57 31.84 -2.83
CA ILE A 344 21.86 32.19 -2.22
C ILE A 344 22.96 31.24 -2.69
N ASP A 345 24.20 31.76 -2.79
CA ASP A 345 25.37 30.93 -3.12
C ASP A 345 25.90 30.16 -1.91
N SER A 346 27.01 29.42 -2.12
CA SER A 346 27.68 28.65 -1.07
C SER A 346 28.23 29.52 0.07
N ASN A 347 28.47 30.81 -0.21
CA ASN A 347 28.95 31.79 0.78
C ASN A 347 27.80 32.54 1.47
N SER A 348 26.54 32.12 1.23
CA SER A 348 25.34 32.77 1.74
C SER A 348 25.08 34.15 1.16
N ASN A 349 25.72 34.55 0.07
CA ASN A 349 25.47 35.79 -0.63
C ASN A 349 24.23 35.64 -1.51
N LEU A 350 23.42 36.70 -1.57
CA LEU A 350 22.23 36.76 -2.39
C LEU A 350 22.61 36.77 -3.87
N LYS A 351 21.98 35.90 -4.68
CA LYS A 351 22.09 35.93 -6.13
C LYS A 351 20.84 36.52 -6.73
N CYS A 352 21.04 37.49 -7.63
CA CYS A 352 19.96 38.18 -8.31
C CYS A 352 19.77 37.67 -9.71
N PHE A 353 18.53 37.47 -10.10
CA PHE A 353 18.12 36.98 -11.42
C PHE A 353 17.03 37.85 -12.01
N ILE A 354 16.91 37.86 -13.31
CA ILE A 354 15.89 38.63 -14.03
C ILE A 354 14.50 38.08 -13.70
N LYS A 355 13.54 38.95 -13.52
CA LYS A 355 12.12 38.58 -13.38
C LYS A 355 11.68 37.66 -14.52
N GLY A 356 10.95 36.60 -14.16
CA GLY A 356 10.42 35.64 -15.11
C GLY A 356 11.37 34.53 -15.47
N THR A 357 12.65 34.57 -15.01
CA THR A 357 13.58 33.46 -15.18
C THR A 357 12.96 32.16 -14.63
N GLU A 358 12.92 31.14 -15.45
CA GLU A 358 12.43 29.82 -15.02
C GLU A 358 13.48 29.16 -14.14
N CYS A 359 13.02 28.60 -13.04
CA CYS A 359 13.86 27.88 -12.10
C CYS A 359 13.21 26.55 -11.69
N LEU A 360 14.03 25.57 -11.37
CA LEU A 360 13.58 24.26 -10.89
C LEU A 360 13.87 24.17 -9.39
N VAL A 361 12.80 24.27 -8.58
CA VAL A 361 12.89 24.05 -7.14
C VAL A 361 13.00 22.55 -6.87
N ILE A 362 14.01 22.16 -6.12
CA ILE A 362 14.32 20.80 -5.71
C ILE A 362 14.02 20.69 -4.21
N GLU A 363 12.94 20.01 -3.85
CA GLU A 363 12.66 19.65 -2.46
C GLU A 363 13.27 18.27 -2.21
N ALA A 364 14.44 18.22 -1.56
CA ALA A 364 15.09 16.98 -1.19
C ALA A 364 14.22 16.19 -0.18
N PHE A 365 14.48 14.91 -0.03
CA PHE A 365 13.64 14.05 0.80
C PHE A 365 13.59 14.49 2.28
N ASP A 366 14.68 15.04 2.80
CA ASP A 366 14.78 15.61 4.15
C ASP A 366 14.07 16.97 4.32
N GLY A 367 13.48 17.49 3.23
CA GLY A 367 12.83 18.79 3.19
C GLY A 367 13.75 19.97 2.93
N SER A 368 15.06 19.77 2.74
CA SER A 368 15.96 20.82 2.32
C SER A 368 15.60 21.30 0.91
N LEU A 369 15.66 22.61 0.70
CA LEU A 369 15.28 23.25 -0.55
C LEU A 369 16.52 23.76 -1.29
N LEU A 370 16.61 23.34 -2.54
CA LEU A 370 17.58 23.85 -3.50
C LEU A 370 16.85 24.38 -4.73
N VAL A 371 17.52 25.17 -5.53
CA VAL A 371 16.99 25.63 -6.82
C VAL A 371 18.05 25.54 -7.91
N THR A 372 17.67 25.05 -9.08
CA THR A 372 18.50 25.13 -10.28
C THR A 372 18.03 26.28 -11.14
N ILE A 373 18.96 27.18 -11.48
CA ILE A 373 18.76 28.33 -12.36
C ILE A 373 19.93 28.34 -13.33
N ASP A 374 19.65 28.38 -14.64
CA ASP A 374 20.67 28.35 -15.70
C ASP A 374 21.75 27.27 -15.51
N ASP A 375 21.27 26.05 -15.17
CA ASP A 375 22.08 24.85 -14.91
C ASP A 375 23.02 24.92 -13.67
N GLU A 376 22.94 25.98 -12.88
CA GLU A 376 23.61 26.08 -11.59
C GLU A 376 22.65 25.84 -10.42
N ILE A 377 23.20 25.26 -9.34
CA ILE A 377 22.43 24.95 -8.13
C ILE A 377 22.71 26.00 -7.05
N TYR A 378 21.64 26.54 -6.50
CA TYR A 378 21.67 27.52 -5.40
C TYR A 378 20.88 26.98 -4.21
N ALA A 379 21.23 27.41 -3.01
CA ALA A 379 20.42 27.20 -1.83
C ALA A 379 19.29 28.24 -1.76
N LEU A 380 18.25 27.91 -1.03
CA LEU A 380 17.09 28.78 -0.84
C LEU A 380 17.01 29.28 0.61
N LYS A 381 16.97 30.61 0.79
CA LYS A 381 16.76 31.26 2.08
C LYS A 381 15.33 31.72 2.18
N GLU A 382 14.59 31.28 3.21
CA GLU A 382 13.22 31.72 3.46
C GLU A 382 13.15 33.20 3.84
N LEU A 383 12.23 33.93 3.20
CA LEU A 383 11.90 35.30 3.54
C LEU A 383 10.82 35.30 4.61
N LYS A 384 11.12 35.84 5.77
CA LYS A 384 10.16 36.00 6.89
C LYS A 384 9.03 36.97 6.59
N SER A 385 9.26 37.90 5.68
CA SER A 385 8.27 38.93 5.27
C SER A 385 8.48 39.28 3.81
N HIS A 386 7.42 39.28 3.02
CA HIS A 386 7.43 39.74 1.62
C HIS A 386 7.36 41.29 1.51
N LYS A 387 7.54 41.98 2.59
CA LYS A 387 7.63 43.47 2.55
C LYS A 387 8.99 43.84 1.97
N TYR A 388 8.95 44.80 1.05
CA TYR A 388 10.15 45.44 0.52
C TYR A 388 10.92 46.07 1.68
N ILE A 389 12.09 45.52 1.97
CA ILE A 389 13.09 46.16 2.83
C ILE A 389 14.22 46.58 1.89
N SER A 390 14.37 47.87 1.65
CA SER A 390 15.51 48.42 0.95
C SER A 390 16.66 48.60 1.96
N PRO A 391 17.79 47.92 1.84
CA PRO A 391 18.92 48.07 2.76
C PRO A 391 19.47 49.53 2.80
N GLU A 392 19.20 50.29 1.74
CA GLU A 392 19.61 51.70 1.64
C GLU A 392 18.66 52.68 2.36
N LEU A 393 17.41 52.25 2.58
CA LEU A 393 16.38 53.06 3.23
C LEU A 393 16.09 52.67 4.67
N ASP A 394 16.35 51.40 5.00
CA ASP A 394 16.11 50.85 6.33
C ASP A 394 17.47 50.59 7.01
N ASN A 395 17.92 51.48 7.89
CA ASN A 395 19.12 51.34 8.70
C ASN A 395 19.02 50.12 9.62
N VAL A 396 19.37 48.94 9.10
CA VAL A 396 19.44 47.70 9.90
C VAL A 396 20.92 47.42 10.22
N PRO A 397 21.33 47.36 11.48
CA PRO A 397 22.70 47.04 11.85
C PRO A 397 23.07 45.62 11.41
N ASN A 398 24.16 45.49 10.66
CA ASN A 398 24.72 44.23 10.20
C ASN A 398 25.25 43.42 11.40
N ASN A 399 24.43 42.59 12.00
CA ASN A 399 24.88 41.51 12.88
C ASN A 399 25.27 40.31 12.04
N ILE A 400 26.52 40.24 11.65
CA ILE A 400 27.10 39.10 10.96
C ILE A 400 27.25 37.97 11.96
N SER A 401 26.24 37.15 12.13
CA SER A 401 26.38 35.83 12.74
C SER A 401 27.08 34.90 11.73
N LYS A 402 28.18 34.24 12.10
CA LYS A 402 28.84 33.23 11.28
C LYS A 402 27.82 32.12 10.92
N GLN A 403 27.27 32.22 9.72
CA GLN A 403 26.30 31.22 9.22
C GLN A 403 27.06 29.93 8.86
N LYS A 404 26.48 28.75 9.20
CA LYS A 404 26.98 27.45 8.76
C LYS A 404 27.00 27.42 7.23
N ARG A 405 28.08 26.95 6.62
CA ARG A 405 28.19 26.75 5.18
C ARG A 405 27.08 25.81 4.72
N ILE A 406 26.32 26.24 3.72
CA ILE A 406 25.26 25.44 3.12
C ILE A 406 25.91 24.52 2.09
N TYR A 407 25.58 23.23 2.14
CA TYR A 407 26.06 22.28 1.16
C TYR A 407 25.38 22.53 -0.19
N ILE A 408 26.19 22.84 -1.21
CA ILE A 408 25.76 22.89 -2.61
C ILE A 408 26.39 21.70 -3.34
N PRO A 409 25.57 20.84 -4.00
CA PRO A 409 26.08 19.65 -4.65
C PRO A 409 27.10 19.97 -5.75
N PRO A 410 28.17 19.14 -5.94
CA PRO A 410 29.19 19.32 -6.98
C PRO A 410 28.60 19.17 -8.39
N MET A 411 29.36 19.55 -9.42
CA MET A 411 28.94 19.45 -10.83
C MET A 411 28.62 18.00 -11.26
N SER A 412 29.23 17.00 -10.64
CA SER A 412 28.90 15.58 -10.85
C SER A 412 27.56 15.12 -10.26
N HIS A 413 26.84 16.01 -9.57
CA HIS A 413 25.53 15.67 -9.00
C HIS A 413 24.53 15.32 -10.11
N PRO A 414 23.67 14.29 -9.94
CA PRO A 414 22.74 13.81 -10.97
C PRO A 414 21.87 14.91 -11.60
N TRP A 415 21.49 15.92 -10.84
CA TRP A 415 20.66 17.05 -11.30
C TRP A 415 21.43 18.12 -12.08
N LYS A 416 22.78 18.13 -12.05
CA LYS A 416 23.62 19.01 -12.89
C LYS A 416 24.02 18.33 -14.20
N ALA A 417 24.61 17.15 -14.14
CA ALA A 417 25.20 16.47 -15.31
C ALA A 417 24.16 15.95 -16.33
N ASN A 418 22.97 15.58 -15.86
CA ASN A 418 21.83 15.12 -16.67
C ASN A 418 20.58 15.78 -16.13
N SER A 419 20.46 17.10 -16.17
CA SER A 419 19.36 17.76 -15.50
C SER A 419 18.03 17.35 -16.10
N PHE A 420 17.09 17.04 -15.24
CA PHE A 420 15.69 16.80 -15.60
C PHE A 420 15.15 17.94 -16.47
N LYS A 421 15.60 19.18 -16.22
CA LYS A 421 15.30 20.38 -17.02
C LYS A 421 15.76 20.24 -18.48
N ASN A 422 16.92 19.63 -18.75
CA ASN A 422 17.39 19.41 -20.11
C ASN A 422 16.58 18.34 -20.85
N GLN A 423 16.07 17.35 -20.16
CA GLN A 423 15.14 16.38 -20.72
C GLN A 423 13.76 17.02 -21.02
N PHE A 424 13.26 17.90 -20.15
CA PHE A 424 12.05 18.67 -20.39
C PHE A 424 12.24 19.71 -21.51
N LYS A 425 13.37 20.42 -21.59
CA LYS A 425 13.64 21.36 -22.68
C LYS A 425 13.73 20.65 -24.03
N LYS A 426 14.36 19.49 -24.13
CA LYS A 426 14.40 18.70 -25.37
C LYS A 426 13.00 18.27 -25.81
N ALA A 427 12.09 17.98 -24.89
CA ALA A 427 10.72 17.67 -25.21
C ALA A 427 9.91 18.88 -25.74
N HIS A 428 10.31 20.11 -25.41
CA HIS A 428 9.61 21.32 -25.84
C HIS A 428 10.26 22.02 -27.05
N THR A 429 11.55 21.79 -27.36
CA THR A 429 12.24 22.47 -28.49
C THR A 429 12.00 21.80 -29.84
N ASN A 430 11.56 20.55 -29.89
CA ASN A 430 11.26 19.88 -31.18
C ASN A 430 9.93 20.32 -31.82
N HIS A 431 9.21 21.26 -31.24
CA HIS A 431 7.97 21.81 -31.82
C HIS A 431 8.12 23.14 -32.56
N VAL A 432 9.34 23.69 -32.77
CA VAL A 432 9.54 25.00 -33.39
C VAL A 432 10.01 24.90 -34.86
N TYR A 433 10.37 23.71 -35.33
CA TYR A 433 10.78 23.49 -36.73
C TYR A 433 10.15 22.22 -37.30
N ALA A 434 8.87 22.31 -37.69
CA ALA A 434 8.27 21.48 -38.73
C ALA A 434 7.06 22.22 -39.32
#